data_3fdbbce3f2f1ff94da444c9212070607
#
_entry.id   3fdbbce3f2f1ff94da444c9212070607
#
_cell.length_a   1.000
_cell.length_b   1.000
_cell.length_c   1.000
_cell.angle_alpha   90.00
_cell.angle_beta   90.00
_cell.angle_gamma   90.00
#
_symmetry.space_group_name_H-M   'P 1'
#
loop_
_entity.id
_entity.type
_entity.pdbx_description
1 polymer ?
#
loop_
_entity_poly.entity_id
_entity_poly.type
_entity_poly.pdbx_seq_one_letter_code
_entity_poly.pdbx_strand_id
1 'polypeptide(L)'
;MYLLGALILVAIIAVSVVVYAYIQAGGTNTGSQAVVYAKLNTSQGLIEIELYQNATPKTVTNFVNLANSGFYNNLVWHRIVRQFVIQVGDPTTRNAGGNNNTWGQTGSQQTIPFESVPSLHNYAGYVAMAHLPNDVNSGSSQFYINLNDTNSRSLDGSYTVFGKVTTGMNVALSIANVPVYSGSNQPITPAYLTSVTISNSP
;
A
#
# COMPACT_ATOMS: atom_id res chain seq x y z
N MET A 1 -5.36 61.98 -26.41
CA MET A 1 -4.96 61.22 -25.20
C MET A 1 -5.96 60.13 -24.78
N TYR A 2 -7.22 60.15 -25.17
CA TYR A 2 -8.24 59.18 -24.81
C TYR A 2 -8.26 57.88 -25.65
N LEU A 3 -7.76 57.90 -26.90
CA LEU A 3 -7.76 56.70 -27.77
C LEU A 3 -6.74 55.65 -27.33
N LEU A 4 -5.61 56.04 -26.77
CA LEU A 4 -4.55 55.11 -26.34
C LEU A 4 -4.98 54.34 -25.09
N GLY A 5 -5.72 55.01 -24.17
CA GLY A 5 -6.24 54.37 -22.95
C GLY A 5 -7.32 53.30 -23.21
N ALA A 6 -8.19 53.57 -24.23
CA ALA A 6 -9.24 52.60 -24.59
C ALA A 6 -8.67 51.32 -25.23
N LEU A 7 -7.64 51.42 -26.04
CA LEU A 7 -6.96 50.29 -26.67
C LEU A 7 -6.23 49.42 -25.62
N ILE A 8 -5.62 50.00 -24.61
CA ILE A 8 -4.95 49.27 -23.53
C ILE A 8 -5.98 48.53 -22.66
N LEU A 9 -7.12 49.14 -22.35
CA LEU A 9 -8.18 48.50 -21.55
C LEU A 9 -8.81 47.32 -22.26
N VAL A 10 -9.07 47.42 -23.56
CA VAL A 10 -9.59 46.32 -24.39
C VAL A 10 -8.60 45.14 -24.47
N ALA A 11 -7.29 45.43 -24.58
CA ALA A 11 -6.25 44.40 -24.59
C ALA A 11 -6.15 43.66 -23.26
N ILE A 12 -6.26 44.35 -22.12
CA ILE A 12 -6.24 43.73 -20.78
C ILE A 12 -7.45 42.83 -20.57
N ILE A 13 -8.65 43.28 -20.99
CA ILE A 13 -9.87 42.47 -20.89
C ILE A 13 -9.78 41.21 -21.78
N ALA A 14 -9.26 41.35 -23.01
CA ALA A 14 -9.08 40.20 -23.92
C ALA A 14 -8.11 39.17 -23.35
N VAL A 15 -6.98 39.60 -22.76
CA VAL A 15 -6.00 38.73 -22.15
C VAL A 15 -6.59 38.03 -20.91
N SER A 16 -7.35 38.75 -20.07
CA SER A 16 -7.98 38.15 -18.89
C SER A 16 -9.05 37.15 -19.24
N VAL A 17 -9.83 37.39 -20.30
CA VAL A 17 -10.85 36.39 -20.78
C VAL A 17 -10.17 35.16 -21.35
N VAL A 18 -9.08 35.30 -22.11
CA VAL A 18 -8.33 34.16 -22.66
C VAL A 18 -7.66 33.36 -21.53
N VAL A 19 -7.05 34.02 -20.54
CA VAL A 19 -6.46 33.36 -19.36
C VAL A 19 -7.55 32.63 -18.54
N TYR A 20 -8.70 33.28 -18.33
CA TYR A 20 -9.83 32.65 -17.62
C TYR A 20 -10.38 31.44 -18.39
N ALA A 21 -10.55 31.55 -19.71
CA ALA A 21 -10.95 30.45 -20.57
C ALA A 21 -9.90 29.32 -20.58
N TYR A 22 -8.60 29.65 -20.56
CA TYR A 22 -7.53 28.67 -20.46
C TYR A 22 -7.52 27.96 -19.11
N ILE A 23 -7.78 28.66 -18.01
CA ILE A 23 -7.92 28.08 -16.66
C ILE A 23 -9.17 27.19 -16.57
N GLN A 24 -10.28 27.58 -17.21
CA GLN A 24 -11.52 26.78 -17.23
C GLN A 24 -11.42 25.58 -18.22
N ALA A 25 -10.69 25.74 -19.33
CA ALA A 25 -10.41 24.66 -20.27
C ALA A 25 -9.24 23.76 -19.82
N GLY A 26 -8.41 24.26 -18.91
CA GLY A 26 -7.30 23.56 -18.30
C GLY A 26 -7.76 22.63 -17.20
N GLY A 27 -8.27 21.47 -17.60
CA GLY A 27 -8.14 20.29 -16.80
C GLY A 27 -9.36 19.74 -16.09
N THR A 28 -10.37 19.34 -16.82
CA THR A 28 -10.87 18.00 -16.50
C THR A 28 -9.94 17.00 -17.20
N ASN A 29 -8.73 16.85 -16.70
CA ASN A 29 -7.92 15.70 -17.03
C ASN A 29 -8.59 14.50 -16.33
N THR A 30 -9.70 14.02 -16.90
CA THR A 30 -10.26 12.71 -16.64
C THR A 30 -9.39 11.65 -17.34
N GLY A 31 -8.08 11.84 -17.27
CA GLY A 31 -7.16 10.75 -17.51
C GLY A 31 -7.46 9.69 -16.46
N SER A 32 -8.03 8.58 -16.88
CA SER A 32 -8.05 7.37 -16.07
C SER A 32 -6.64 7.22 -15.49
N GLN A 33 -6.47 7.49 -14.18
CA GLN A 33 -5.16 7.25 -13.56
C GLN A 33 -4.85 5.78 -13.81
N ALA A 34 -3.65 5.53 -14.33
CA ALA A 34 -3.21 4.15 -14.56
C ALA A 34 -3.32 3.36 -13.26
N VAL A 35 -3.96 2.22 -13.31
CA VAL A 35 -4.03 1.31 -12.17
C VAL A 35 -2.61 0.85 -11.86
N VAL A 36 -2.23 0.93 -10.60
CA VAL A 36 -0.89 0.55 -10.13
C VAL A 36 -0.97 -0.83 -9.51
N TYR A 37 -0.06 -1.70 -9.91
CA TYR A 37 0.07 -3.06 -9.40
C TYR A 37 1.41 -3.26 -8.70
N ALA A 38 1.43 -4.15 -7.71
CA ALA A 38 2.66 -4.63 -7.09
C ALA A 38 2.77 -6.15 -7.28
N LYS A 39 3.89 -6.60 -7.86
CA LYS A 39 4.24 -8.01 -7.99
C LYS A 39 5.17 -8.39 -6.84
N LEU A 40 4.66 -9.18 -5.90
CA LEU A 40 5.35 -9.70 -4.75
C LEU A 40 5.93 -11.07 -5.12
N ASN A 41 7.22 -11.14 -5.44
CA ASN A 41 7.91 -12.41 -5.61
C ASN A 41 8.16 -13.00 -4.22
N THR A 42 7.74 -14.23 -3.99
CA THR A 42 7.92 -14.91 -2.72
C THR A 42 8.63 -16.26 -2.92
N SER A 43 9.15 -16.82 -1.83
CA SER A 43 9.71 -18.18 -1.86
C SER A 43 8.67 -19.27 -2.16
N GLN A 44 7.37 -18.93 -2.16
CA GLN A 44 6.24 -19.83 -2.42
C GLN A 44 5.56 -19.55 -3.78
N GLY A 45 5.99 -18.51 -4.51
CA GLY A 45 5.42 -18.10 -5.79
C GLY A 45 5.11 -16.61 -5.87
N LEU A 46 4.40 -16.20 -6.92
CA LEU A 46 4.03 -14.81 -7.18
C LEU A 46 2.66 -14.48 -6.57
N ILE A 47 2.59 -13.32 -5.91
CA ILE A 47 1.33 -12.67 -5.51
C ILE A 47 1.30 -11.31 -6.20
N GLU A 48 0.18 -10.98 -6.86
CA GLU A 48 -0.04 -9.68 -7.45
C GLU A 48 -1.13 -8.92 -6.72
N ILE A 49 -0.89 -7.62 -6.50
CA ILE A 49 -1.78 -6.73 -5.76
C ILE A 49 -2.12 -5.52 -6.64
N GLU A 50 -3.40 -5.22 -6.80
CA GLU A 50 -3.86 -3.91 -7.24
C GLU A 50 -3.76 -2.92 -6.08
N LEU A 51 -3.16 -1.75 -6.31
CA LEU A 51 -2.98 -0.70 -5.29
C LEU A 51 -4.02 0.41 -5.44
N TYR A 52 -4.64 0.81 -4.35
CA TYR A 52 -5.74 1.79 -4.31
C TYR A 52 -5.22 3.22 -4.17
N GLN A 53 -4.41 3.66 -5.14
CA GLN A 53 -3.72 4.96 -5.10
C GLN A 53 -4.67 6.15 -4.93
N ASN A 54 -5.88 6.09 -5.50
CA ASN A 54 -6.86 7.17 -5.37
C ASN A 54 -7.56 7.18 -4.01
N ALA A 55 -7.69 6.03 -3.37
CA ALA A 55 -8.39 5.89 -2.09
C ALA A 55 -7.46 6.13 -0.90
N THR A 56 -6.21 5.65 -0.98
CA THR A 56 -5.22 5.72 0.10
C THR A 56 -3.85 6.18 -0.43
N PRO A 57 -3.78 7.42 -0.97
CA PRO A 57 -2.62 7.91 -1.72
C PRO A 57 -1.33 7.95 -0.92
N LYS A 58 -1.38 8.29 0.37
CA LYS A 58 -0.19 8.39 1.23
C LYS A 58 0.40 7.00 1.51
N THR A 59 -0.47 6.04 1.81
CA THR A 59 -0.10 4.65 2.09
C THR A 59 0.48 3.99 0.84
N VAL A 60 -0.19 4.15 -0.31
CA VAL A 60 0.31 3.61 -1.58
C VAL A 60 1.64 4.27 -1.99
N THR A 61 1.76 5.59 -1.89
CA THR A 61 3.03 6.30 -2.21
C THR A 61 4.18 5.79 -1.34
N ASN A 62 3.96 5.64 -0.03
CA ASN A 62 4.97 5.10 0.88
C ASN A 62 5.36 3.66 0.50
N PHE A 63 4.39 2.79 0.26
CA PHE A 63 4.63 1.41 -0.15
C PHE A 63 5.43 1.33 -1.47
N VAL A 64 5.06 2.12 -2.48
CA VAL A 64 5.72 2.19 -3.79
C VAL A 64 7.17 2.67 -3.64
N ASN A 65 7.42 3.72 -2.84
CA ASN A 65 8.76 4.23 -2.60
C ASN A 65 9.66 3.19 -1.91
N LEU A 66 9.13 2.50 -0.90
CA LEU A 66 9.83 1.41 -0.23
C LEU A 66 10.11 0.22 -1.17
N ALA A 67 9.14 -0.15 -2.01
CA ALA A 67 9.32 -1.20 -3.01
C ALA A 67 10.43 -0.84 -4.02
N ASN A 68 10.38 0.37 -4.59
CA ASN A 68 11.33 0.86 -5.57
C ASN A 68 12.76 1.01 -5.00
N SER A 69 12.89 1.27 -3.69
CA SER A 69 14.19 1.29 -3.00
C SER A 69 14.74 -0.10 -2.66
N GLY A 70 13.99 -1.18 -2.96
CA GLY A 70 14.36 -2.55 -2.57
C GLY A 70 14.21 -2.84 -1.07
N PHE A 71 13.47 -1.98 -0.35
CA PHE A 71 13.28 -2.15 1.10
C PHE A 71 12.69 -3.51 1.46
N TYR A 72 11.79 -4.04 0.66
CA TYR A 72 11.11 -5.32 0.92
C TYR A 72 11.91 -6.56 0.53
N ASN A 73 13.11 -6.40 -0.06
CA ASN A 73 13.89 -7.54 -0.56
C ASN A 73 14.35 -8.46 0.58
N ASN A 74 14.03 -9.75 0.42
CA ASN A 74 14.41 -10.84 1.33
C ASN A 74 13.92 -10.66 2.78
N LEU A 75 12.74 -10.07 2.97
CA LEU A 75 12.07 -10.01 4.26
C LEU A 75 11.26 -11.30 4.52
N VAL A 76 11.19 -11.72 5.78
CA VAL A 76 10.40 -12.88 6.19
C VAL A 76 8.95 -12.47 6.43
N TRP A 77 8.01 -13.29 6.01
CA TRP A 77 6.62 -13.28 6.52
C TRP A 77 6.65 -13.67 7.98
N HIS A 78 6.93 -12.72 8.84
CA HIS A 78 7.32 -12.94 10.24
C HIS A 78 6.16 -13.27 11.19
N ARG A 79 4.92 -12.98 10.79
CA ARG A 79 3.71 -13.33 11.54
C ARG A 79 2.71 -14.01 10.62
N ILE A 80 2.38 -15.27 10.95
CA ILE A 80 1.49 -16.11 10.15
C ILE A 80 0.41 -16.66 11.07
N VAL A 81 -0.82 -16.20 10.91
CA VAL A 81 -1.99 -16.67 11.67
C VAL A 81 -3.00 -17.23 10.69
N ARG A 82 -3.13 -18.54 10.65
CA ARG A 82 -4.06 -19.25 9.74
C ARG A 82 -5.47 -18.69 9.88
N GLN A 83 -6.16 -18.54 8.75
CA GLN A 83 -7.52 -17.99 8.66
C GLN A 83 -7.65 -16.55 9.19
N PHE A 84 -6.54 -15.89 9.50
CA PHE A 84 -6.51 -14.50 9.89
C PHE A 84 -5.67 -13.69 8.93
N VAL A 85 -4.35 -13.57 9.15
CA VAL A 85 -3.46 -12.76 8.30
C VAL A 85 -2.09 -13.42 8.13
N ILE A 86 -1.39 -13.04 7.04
CA ILE A 86 0.06 -13.16 6.91
C ILE A 86 0.64 -11.75 6.83
N GLN A 87 1.70 -11.47 7.62
CA GLN A 87 2.26 -10.14 7.79
C GLN A 87 3.76 -10.13 7.53
N VAL A 88 4.24 -9.07 6.84
CA VAL A 88 5.62 -8.87 6.41
C VAL A 88 5.98 -7.38 6.51
N GLY A 89 7.24 -7.01 6.32
CA GLY A 89 7.67 -5.61 6.20
C GLY A 89 8.53 -5.12 7.37
N ASP A 90 8.94 -6.00 8.28
CA ASP A 90 9.93 -5.69 9.30
C ASP A 90 11.35 -5.87 8.74
N PRO A 91 12.17 -4.80 8.65
CA PRO A 91 13.51 -4.87 8.08
C PRO A 91 14.49 -5.73 8.88
N THR A 92 14.24 -5.99 10.16
CA THR A 92 15.11 -6.84 11.00
C THR A 92 15.02 -8.32 10.60
N THR A 93 14.01 -8.69 9.80
CA THR A 93 13.82 -10.04 9.30
C THR A 93 14.64 -10.35 8.03
N ARG A 94 15.39 -9.39 7.51
CA ARG A 94 16.11 -9.54 6.24
C ARG A 94 17.15 -10.65 6.31
N ASN A 95 17.06 -11.61 5.37
CA ASN A 95 17.91 -12.79 5.29
C ASN A 95 17.99 -13.61 6.59
N ALA A 96 17.01 -13.46 7.48
CA ALA A 96 17.04 -14.11 8.77
C ALA A 96 16.60 -15.57 8.67
N GLY A 97 17.37 -16.46 9.28
CA GLY A 97 17.05 -17.88 9.40
C GLY A 97 16.57 -18.22 10.81
N GLY A 98 15.27 -18.35 11.03
CA GLY A 98 14.73 -18.81 12.30
C GLY A 98 14.06 -17.73 13.17
N ASN A 99 13.61 -18.15 14.35
CA ASN A 99 12.84 -17.32 15.27
C ASN A 99 13.68 -16.20 15.91
N ASN A 100 13.12 -15.00 16.00
CA ASN A 100 13.73 -13.88 16.72
C ASN A 100 12.65 -13.08 17.47
N ASN A 101 12.83 -12.91 18.77
CA ASN A 101 11.89 -12.20 19.64
C ASN A 101 11.67 -10.72 19.28
N THR A 102 12.50 -10.13 18.42
CA THR A 102 12.36 -8.74 17.95
C THR A 102 11.56 -8.60 16.65
N TRP A 103 11.23 -9.70 15.98
CA TRP A 103 10.46 -9.64 14.74
C TRP A 103 9.07 -9.07 14.95
N GLY A 104 8.66 -8.20 14.03
CA GLY A 104 7.38 -7.50 14.07
C GLY A 104 7.39 -6.21 14.89
N GLN A 105 8.51 -5.87 15.53
CA GLN A 105 8.62 -4.68 16.38
C GLN A 105 9.13 -3.43 15.66
N THR A 106 9.70 -3.57 14.46
CA THR A 106 10.28 -2.45 13.72
C THR A 106 9.66 -2.29 12.33
N GLY A 107 9.76 -1.07 11.80
CA GLY A 107 9.33 -0.73 10.46
C GLY A 107 10.34 0.18 9.76
N SER A 108 9.94 0.85 8.69
CA SER A 108 10.71 1.95 8.10
C SER A 108 10.76 3.12 9.09
N GLN A 109 11.77 4.00 8.94
CA GLN A 109 11.94 5.13 9.86
C GLN A 109 10.81 6.16 9.78
N GLN A 110 10.14 6.26 8.64
CA GLN A 110 9.07 7.22 8.41
C GLN A 110 7.71 6.55 8.62
N THR A 111 6.89 7.11 9.50
CA THR A 111 5.49 6.72 9.68
C THR A 111 4.58 7.47 8.70
N ILE A 112 3.40 6.92 8.48
CA ILE A 112 2.36 7.49 7.62
C ILE A 112 1.06 7.65 8.41
N PRO A 113 0.26 8.68 8.12
CA PRO A 113 -1.03 8.85 8.77
C PRO A 113 -2.00 7.75 8.33
N PHE A 114 -2.92 7.41 9.22
CA PHE A 114 -4.04 6.53 8.94
C PHE A 114 -4.96 7.15 7.86
N GLU A 115 -5.33 6.36 6.85
CA GLU A 115 -6.26 6.75 5.80
C GLU A 115 -7.51 5.86 5.90
N SER A 116 -8.59 6.41 6.48
CA SER A 116 -9.86 5.70 6.61
C SER A 116 -10.70 5.85 5.35
N VAL A 117 -11.10 4.73 4.79
CA VAL A 117 -12.01 4.66 3.64
C VAL A 117 -13.15 3.70 3.98
N PRO A 118 -14.32 4.21 4.41
CA PRO A 118 -15.42 3.38 4.91
C PRO A 118 -15.94 2.30 3.94
N SER A 119 -15.75 2.49 2.63
CA SER A 119 -16.14 1.52 1.59
C SER A 119 -15.12 0.41 1.36
N LEU A 120 -13.91 0.51 1.94
CA LEU A 120 -12.88 -0.52 1.85
C LEU A 120 -12.90 -1.39 3.10
N HIS A 121 -13.17 -2.67 2.90
CA HIS A 121 -13.28 -3.66 3.96
C HIS A 121 -12.09 -4.61 3.95
N ASN A 122 -11.75 -5.14 5.11
CA ASN A 122 -10.73 -6.17 5.27
C ASN A 122 -11.32 -7.56 4.97
N TYR A 123 -11.74 -7.80 3.73
CA TYR A 123 -12.12 -9.14 3.27
C TYR A 123 -10.90 -9.98 2.87
N ALA A 124 -11.10 -11.27 2.61
CA ALA A 124 -10.03 -12.13 2.12
C ALA A 124 -9.38 -11.57 0.86
N GLY A 125 -8.04 -11.58 0.83
CA GLY A 125 -7.23 -11.01 -0.24
C GLY A 125 -6.99 -9.50 -0.16
N TYR A 126 -7.66 -8.78 0.75
CA TYR A 126 -7.35 -7.35 0.93
C TYR A 126 -6.04 -7.16 1.70
N VAL A 127 -5.34 -6.08 1.35
CA VAL A 127 -4.02 -5.76 1.88
C VAL A 127 -4.10 -4.47 2.68
N ALA A 128 -3.63 -4.51 3.93
CA ALA A 128 -3.72 -3.35 4.80
C ALA A 128 -2.41 -3.10 5.55
N MET A 129 -2.19 -1.82 5.89
CA MET A 129 -1.01 -1.36 6.63
C MET A 129 -1.15 -1.72 8.10
N ALA A 130 -0.13 -2.38 8.65
CA ALA A 130 -0.04 -2.66 10.07
C ALA A 130 0.46 -1.43 10.83
N HIS A 131 0.03 -1.29 12.08
CA HIS A 131 0.45 -0.24 13.00
C HIS A 131 0.51 -0.76 14.44
N LEU A 132 1.06 0.02 15.35
CA LEU A 132 1.07 -0.32 16.80
C LEU A 132 -0.35 -0.29 17.37
N PRO A 133 -0.67 -1.13 18.36
CA PRO A 133 -2.05 -1.28 18.86
C PRO A 133 -2.74 0.01 19.30
N ASN A 134 -1.99 0.97 19.81
CA ASN A 134 -2.54 2.21 20.39
C ASN A 134 -2.22 3.47 19.56
N ASP A 135 -1.67 3.31 18.34
CA ASP A 135 -1.31 4.43 17.47
C ASP A 135 -1.55 4.08 16.01
N VAL A 136 -2.71 4.44 15.50
CA VAL A 136 -3.11 4.23 14.10
C VAL A 136 -2.21 4.99 13.10
N ASN A 137 -1.46 6.01 13.55
CA ASN A 137 -0.54 6.79 12.74
C ASN A 137 0.92 6.27 12.80
N SER A 138 1.14 5.12 13.46
CA SER A 138 2.45 4.46 13.51
C SER A 138 2.72 3.51 12.35
N GLY A 139 1.79 3.37 11.40
CA GLY A 139 1.99 2.61 10.18
C GLY A 139 3.23 3.09 9.42
N SER A 140 4.03 2.18 8.86
CA SER A 140 5.26 2.55 8.15
C SER A 140 5.56 1.61 6.98
N SER A 141 6.09 0.41 7.22
CA SER A 141 6.44 -0.56 6.18
C SER A 141 5.76 -1.91 6.35
N GLN A 142 5.29 -2.25 7.55
CA GLN A 142 4.66 -3.55 7.76
C GLN A 142 3.25 -3.56 7.21
N PHE A 143 2.92 -4.61 6.45
CA PHE A 143 1.57 -4.83 5.93
C PHE A 143 1.18 -6.29 6.03
N TYR A 144 -0.12 -6.55 5.94
CA TYR A 144 -0.65 -7.91 5.95
C TYR A 144 -1.60 -8.16 4.78
N ILE A 145 -1.72 -9.41 4.40
CA ILE A 145 -2.79 -9.92 3.52
C ILE A 145 -3.81 -10.62 4.41
N ASN A 146 -5.07 -10.20 4.34
CA ASN A 146 -6.15 -10.85 5.06
C ASN A 146 -6.54 -12.17 4.36
N LEU A 147 -6.82 -13.20 5.15
CA LEU A 147 -7.08 -14.55 4.66
C LEU A 147 -8.54 -15.00 4.78
N ASN A 148 -9.40 -14.19 5.45
CA ASN A 148 -10.77 -14.61 5.72
C ASN A 148 -11.71 -13.40 5.82
N ASP A 149 -12.87 -13.47 5.18
CA ASP A 149 -13.86 -12.38 5.15
C ASP A 149 -14.41 -12.04 6.55
N THR A 150 -14.48 -13.01 7.46
CA THR A 150 -15.00 -12.76 8.81
C THR A 150 -14.12 -11.84 9.64
N ASN A 151 -12.86 -11.64 9.25
CA ASN A 151 -11.91 -10.76 9.93
C ASN A 151 -12.25 -9.27 9.78
N SER A 152 -13.05 -8.90 8.76
CA SER A 152 -13.51 -7.52 8.56
C SER A 152 -14.15 -6.94 9.82
N ARG A 153 -14.87 -7.74 10.58
CA ARG A 153 -15.55 -7.31 11.82
C ARG A 153 -14.60 -6.72 12.88
N SER A 154 -13.33 -7.14 12.88
CA SER A 154 -12.33 -6.69 13.85
C SER A 154 -11.26 -5.77 13.25
N LEU A 155 -11.14 -5.71 11.93
CA LEU A 155 -10.09 -4.98 11.24
C LEU A 155 -10.59 -3.70 10.56
N ASP A 156 -11.88 -3.66 10.17
CA ASP A 156 -12.46 -2.51 9.50
C ASP A 156 -12.44 -1.26 10.38
N GLY A 157 -12.13 -0.13 9.75
CA GLY A 157 -12.03 1.16 10.44
C GLY A 157 -10.79 1.33 11.32
N SER A 158 -9.98 0.28 11.50
CA SER A 158 -8.75 0.31 12.31
C SER A 158 -7.48 0.29 11.49
N TYR A 159 -7.50 -0.30 10.28
CA TYR A 159 -6.33 -0.46 9.43
C TYR A 159 -6.58 0.14 8.05
N THR A 160 -5.60 0.85 7.50
CA THR A 160 -5.67 1.39 6.15
C THR A 160 -5.59 0.26 5.13
N VAL A 161 -6.72 -0.04 4.48
CA VAL A 161 -6.75 -0.96 3.33
C VAL A 161 -6.25 -0.20 2.10
N PHE A 162 -5.13 -0.66 1.50
CA PHE A 162 -4.48 0.05 0.41
C PHE A 162 -4.32 -0.76 -0.88
N GLY A 163 -4.82 -2.00 -0.89
CA GLY A 163 -4.79 -2.85 -2.09
C GLY A 163 -5.55 -4.15 -1.92
N LYS A 164 -5.57 -4.94 -3.00
CA LYS A 164 -6.20 -6.25 -3.05
C LYS A 164 -5.40 -7.20 -3.94
N VAL A 165 -5.26 -8.43 -3.51
CA VAL A 165 -4.68 -9.52 -4.31
C VAL A 165 -5.56 -9.78 -5.52
N THR A 166 -4.98 -9.66 -6.71
CA THR A 166 -5.62 -9.98 -8.00
C THR A 166 -5.22 -11.36 -8.48
N THR A 167 -4.00 -11.79 -8.18
CA THR A 167 -3.46 -13.11 -8.56
C THR A 167 -2.61 -13.65 -7.42
N GLY A 168 -2.59 -14.98 -7.23
CA GLY A 168 -1.71 -15.64 -6.26
C GLY A 168 -2.29 -15.75 -4.85
N MET A 169 -3.61 -15.67 -4.64
CA MET A 169 -4.20 -15.93 -3.33
C MET A 169 -3.89 -17.35 -2.83
N ASN A 170 -3.75 -18.33 -3.73
CA ASN A 170 -3.29 -19.68 -3.39
C ASN A 170 -1.85 -19.68 -2.84
N VAL A 171 -0.98 -18.79 -3.31
CA VAL A 171 0.38 -18.60 -2.79
C VAL A 171 0.32 -18.01 -1.37
N ALA A 172 -0.53 -17.00 -1.14
CA ALA A 172 -0.75 -16.45 0.20
C ALA A 172 -1.24 -17.52 1.18
N LEU A 173 -2.16 -18.41 0.75
CA LEU A 173 -2.62 -19.55 1.53
C LEU A 173 -1.51 -20.59 1.75
N SER A 174 -0.61 -20.80 0.79
CA SER A 174 0.56 -21.67 0.98
C SER A 174 1.50 -21.13 2.05
N ILE A 175 1.77 -19.81 2.05
CA ILE A 175 2.51 -19.15 3.12
C ILE A 175 1.80 -19.31 4.46
N ALA A 176 0.47 -19.15 4.49
CA ALA A 176 -0.32 -19.33 5.71
C ALA A 176 -0.28 -20.75 6.29
N ASN A 177 0.09 -21.74 5.48
CA ASN A 177 0.16 -23.14 5.87
C ASN A 177 1.55 -23.61 6.34
N VAL A 178 2.60 -22.76 6.25
CA VAL A 178 3.91 -23.15 6.80
C VAL A 178 3.79 -23.37 8.32
N PRO A 179 4.55 -24.33 8.87
CA PRO A 179 4.60 -24.53 10.31
C PRO A 179 5.11 -23.30 11.06
N VAL A 180 4.47 -22.97 12.17
CA VAL A 180 4.83 -21.83 13.02
C VAL A 180 5.12 -22.26 14.44
N TYR A 181 5.96 -21.51 15.13
CA TYR A 181 6.19 -21.69 16.57
C TYR A 181 4.91 -21.33 17.35
N SER A 182 4.54 -22.20 18.28
CA SER A 182 3.42 -21.95 19.18
C SER A 182 3.66 -20.68 20.01
N GLY A 183 2.66 -19.81 20.05
CA GLY A 183 2.69 -18.55 20.82
C GLY A 183 3.26 -17.35 20.08
N SER A 184 4.26 -17.49 19.20
CA SER A 184 4.81 -16.35 18.45
C SER A 184 4.21 -16.17 17.05
N ASN A 185 3.60 -17.21 16.49
CA ASN A 185 3.11 -17.24 15.10
C ASN A 185 4.21 -16.94 14.04
N GLN A 186 5.46 -17.13 14.40
CA GLN A 186 6.60 -16.96 13.49
C GLN A 186 6.85 -18.28 12.77
N PRO A 187 7.23 -18.26 11.46
CA PRO A 187 7.49 -19.48 10.72
C PRO A 187 8.71 -20.22 11.27
N ILE A 188 8.60 -21.54 11.42
CA ILE A 188 9.74 -22.41 11.81
C ILE A 188 10.80 -22.41 10.70
N THR A 189 10.35 -22.53 9.46
CA THR A 189 11.18 -22.34 8.28
C THR A 189 10.72 -21.05 7.61
N PRO A 190 11.62 -20.05 7.43
CA PRO A 190 11.24 -18.78 6.88
C PRO A 190 10.61 -18.87 5.48
N ALA A 191 9.46 -18.23 5.30
CA ALA A 191 8.89 -17.92 4.02
C ALA A 191 9.26 -16.45 3.69
N TYR A 192 9.89 -16.22 2.53
CA TYR A 192 10.43 -14.91 2.17
C TYR A 192 9.54 -14.16 1.18
N LEU A 193 9.47 -12.85 1.37
CA LEU A 193 9.19 -11.87 0.32
C LEU A 193 10.54 -11.52 -0.32
N THR A 194 10.83 -12.08 -1.49
CA THR A 194 12.16 -11.98 -2.13
C THR A 194 12.36 -10.64 -2.83
N SER A 195 11.29 -10.09 -3.42
CA SER A 195 11.30 -8.74 -4.00
C SER A 195 9.87 -8.23 -4.23
N VAL A 196 9.75 -6.90 -4.38
CA VAL A 196 8.52 -6.25 -4.83
C VAL A 196 8.83 -5.40 -6.05
N THR A 197 8.05 -5.55 -7.11
CA THR A 197 8.18 -4.76 -8.35
C THR A 197 6.86 -4.02 -8.60
N ILE A 198 6.93 -2.74 -8.94
CA ILE A 198 5.76 -1.92 -9.25
C ILE A 198 5.55 -1.90 -10.77
N SER A 199 4.30 -2.00 -11.20
CA SER A 199 3.88 -2.03 -12.61
C SER A 199 2.59 -1.25 -12.80
N ASN A 200 2.38 -0.70 -14.00
CA ASN A 200 1.12 -0.07 -14.43
C ASN A 200 0.24 -1.06 -15.23
N SER A 201 0.62 -2.33 -15.25
CA SER A 201 -0.15 -3.43 -15.87
C SER A 201 -0.03 -4.68 -15.02
N PRO A 202 -1.09 -5.54 -15.02
CA PRO A 202 -1.05 -6.85 -14.35
C PRO A 202 0.07 -7.74 -14.88
#